data_389f0fc6ff9e00fd6f359ac0bc8cd070
#
_entry.id   389f0fc6ff9e00fd6f359ac0bc8cd070
#
_cell.length_a   1.000
_cell.length_b   1.000
_cell.length_c   1.000
_cell.angle_alpha   90.00
_cell.angle_beta   90.00
_cell.angle_gamma   90.00
#
_symmetry.space_group_name_H-M   'P 1'
#
loop_
_entity.id
_entity.type
_entity.pdbx_description
1 polymer ?
#
loop_
_entity_poly.entity_id
_entity_poly.type
_entity_poly.pdbx_seq_one_letter_code
_entity_poly.pdbx_strand_id
1 'polypeptide(L)'
;KGEVLIEQYIKDKEEITTVYIIKDGIPYLASVADRVVKYFDNAVIPLPIAYIWHSKYLDLYEKTIDEKMKKAIQFMNLKNGMLFIQSIVKNNVIMPYDIGFRLSGTQEHNILEEMCGYNPLKLLVDYALTGKFGDETLKEKINPHFDGAAAQITFLVKPATISKFEGIEEVEKMPQVIRVIKNKQEGE
;
A
#
# COMPACT_ATOMS: atom_id res chain seq x y z
N LYS A 1 35.16 -0.19 2.71
CA LYS A 1 34.57 -0.20 4.07
C LYS A 1 33.13 0.20 3.88
N GLY A 2 32.16 -0.70 4.21
CA GLY A 2 30.73 -0.39 4.11
C GLY A 2 30.25 0.30 5.37
N GLU A 3 29.33 1.24 5.23
CA GLU A 3 28.56 1.81 6.33
C GLU A 3 27.36 0.88 6.60
N VAL A 4 26.93 0.80 7.85
CA VAL A 4 25.76 0.04 8.28
C VAL A 4 24.83 0.94 9.09
N LEU A 5 23.53 0.79 8.90
CA LEU A 5 22.51 1.42 9.74
C LEU A 5 22.12 0.45 10.85
N ILE A 6 22.14 0.93 12.09
CA ILE A 6 21.72 0.17 13.27
C ILE A 6 20.50 0.85 13.88
N GLU A 7 19.40 0.12 13.98
CA GLU A 7 18.14 0.62 14.51
C GLU A 7 17.63 -0.27 15.63
N GLN A 8 16.76 0.29 16.48
CA GLN A 8 16.12 -0.46 17.54
C GLN A 8 15.17 -1.52 16.97
N TYR A 9 15.35 -2.78 17.35
CA TYR A 9 14.37 -3.82 17.02
C TYR A 9 13.14 -3.72 17.94
N ILE A 10 11.97 -3.53 17.34
CA ILE A 10 10.69 -3.42 18.05
C ILE A 10 9.94 -4.73 17.95
N LYS A 11 9.78 -5.42 19.10
CA LYS A 11 8.98 -6.64 19.24
C LYS A 11 7.51 -6.32 19.48
N ASP A 12 6.64 -7.31 19.27
CA ASP A 12 5.19 -7.26 19.57
C ASP A 12 4.56 -5.98 19.02
N LYS A 13 4.73 -5.79 17.73
CA LYS A 13 4.30 -4.63 16.97
C LYS A 13 3.22 -5.01 15.98
N GLU A 14 2.43 -4.02 15.58
CA GLU A 14 1.59 -4.07 14.41
C GLU A 14 2.21 -3.21 13.30
N GLU A 15 1.79 -3.42 12.08
CA GLU A 15 2.34 -2.69 10.94
C GLU A 15 1.20 -2.11 10.09
N ILE A 16 1.43 -0.91 9.58
CA ILE A 16 0.53 -0.26 8.63
C ILE A 16 1.31 0.21 7.41
N THR A 17 0.60 0.31 6.29
CA THR A 17 1.09 0.97 5.09
C THR A 17 0.18 2.16 4.79
N THR A 18 0.79 3.31 4.58
CA THR A 18 0.11 4.56 4.24
C THR A 18 0.50 4.99 2.83
N VAL A 19 -0.43 5.52 2.07
CA VAL A 19 -0.20 6.07 0.74
C VAL A 19 -0.61 7.52 0.67
N TYR A 20 0.27 8.32 0.08
CA TYR A 20 0.00 9.68 -0.35
C TYR A 20 0.04 9.77 -1.87
N ILE A 21 -0.94 10.46 -2.42
CA ILE A 21 -0.91 10.97 -3.79
C ILE A 21 -0.43 12.42 -3.73
N ILE A 22 0.62 12.73 -4.47
CA ILE A 22 1.17 14.08 -4.55
C ILE A 22 0.74 14.66 -5.88
N LYS A 23 0.01 15.77 -5.85
CA LYS A 23 -0.40 16.51 -7.04
C LYS A 23 0.01 17.97 -6.90
N ASP A 24 0.80 18.45 -7.86
CA ASP A 24 1.29 19.82 -7.92
C ASP A 24 2.01 20.26 -6.63
N GLY A 25 2.72 19.33 -6.01
CA GLY A 25 3.46 19.56 -4.76
C GLY A 25 2.63 19.44 -3.49
N ILE A 26 1.35 19.15 -3.61
CA ILE A 26 0.44 18.97 -2.46
C ILE A 26 0.22 17.49 -2.18
N PRO A 27 0.60 16.97 -1.00
CA PRO A 27 0.35 15.60 -0.60
C PRO A 27 -1.09 15.43 -0.08
N TYR A 28 -1.79 14.45 -0.60
CA TYR A 28 -3.11 14.02 -0.18
C TYR A 28 -3.01 12.61 0.41
N LEU A 29 -3.50 12.41 1.63
CA LEU A 29 -3.61 11.07 2.22
C LEU A 29 -4.63 10.26 1.42
N ALA A 30 -4.19 9.18 0.80
CA ALA A 30 -5.02 8.38 -0.08
C ALA A 30 -5.56 7.14 0.62
N SER A 31 -4.75 6.49 1.45
CA SER A 31 -5.18 5.32 2.21
C SER A 31 -4.25 5.02 3.38
N VAL A 32 -4.79 4.30 4.37
CA VAL A 32 -4.02 3.62 5.42
C VAL A 32 -4.55 2.19 5.52
N ALA A 33 -3.67 1.21 5.42
CA ALA A 33 -4.00 -0.21 5.50
C ALA A 33 -3.28 -0.89 6.66
N ASP A 34 -3.94 -1.81 7.35
CA ASP A 34 -3.28 -2.76 8.23
C ASP A 34 -2.46 -3.73 7.39
N ARG A 35 -1.19 -3.92 7.75
CA ARG A 35 -0.28 -4.85 7.09
C ARG A 35 -0.11 -6.09 7.95
N VAL A 36 -0.76 -7.18 7.55
CA VAL A 36 -0.67 -8.46 8.24
C VAL A 36 0.54 -9.23 7.73
N VAL A 37 1.45 -9.56 8.61
CA VAL A 37 2.71 -10.23 8.25
C VAL A 37 2.82 -11.61 8.87
N LYS A 38 3.51 -12.50 8.17
CA LYS A 38 3.86 -13.84 8.66
C LYS A 38 5.37 -13.96 8.79
N TYR A 39 5.82 -14.39 9.97
CA TYR A 39 7.21 -14.70 10.25
C TYR A 39 7.49 -16.17 9.93
N PHE A 40 8.66 -16.45 9.38
CA PHE A 40 9.16 -17.78 9.09
C PHE A 40 10.47 -17.99 9.85
N ASP A 41 10.71 -19.19 10.37
CA ASP A 41 11.83 -19.49 11.26
C ASP A 41 13.21 -19.13 10.68
N ASN A 42 13.35 -19.18 9.37
CA ASN A 42 14.61 -18.90 8.67
C ASN A 42 14.60 -17.57 7.88
N ALA A 43 13.59 -16.72 8.04
CA ALA A 43 13.48 -15.46 7.33
C ALA A 43 13.72 -14.27 8.26
N VAL A 44 14.65 -13.41 7.86
CA VAL A 44 14.94 -12.16 8.60
C VAL A 44 13.81 -11.15 8.44
N ILE A 45 13.14 -11.18 7.28
CA ILE A 45 12.07 -10.24 6.93
C ILE A 45 10.74 -10.99 6.88
N PRO A 46 9.71 -10.52 7.62
CA PRO A 46 8.38 -11.12 7.54
C PRO A 46 7.74 -10.84 6.18
N LEU A 47 6.96 -11.81 5.69
CA LEU A 47 6.21 -11.65 4.45
C LEU A 47 4.82 -11.09 4.73
N PRO A 48 4.36 -10.05 4.00
CA PRO A 48 2.99 -9.60 4.09
C PRO A 48 2.07 -10.65 3.45
N ILE A 49 1.06 -11.07 4.20
CA ILE A 49 0.05 -12.05 3.75
C ILE A 49 -1.32 -11.42 3.53
N ALA A 50 -1.57 -10.26 4.12
CA ALA A 50 -2.76 -9.47 3.82
C ALA A 50 -2.53 -7.98 4.06
N TYR A 51 -3.33 -7.18 3.38
CA TYR A 51 -3.55 -5.76 3.64
C TYR A 51 -5.05 -5.54 3.80
N ILE A 52 -5.45 -4.78 4.81
CA ILE A 52 -6.85 -4.54 5.15
C ILE A 52 -7.10 -3.03 5.20
N TRP A 53 -8.02 -2.55 4.39
CA TRP A 53 -8.53 -1.18 4.37
C TRP A 53 -9.95 -1.16 4.95
N HIS A 54 -10.33 -0.23 5.82
CA HIS A 54 -9.45 0.77 6.39
C HIS A 54 -8.63 0.18 7.55
N SER A 55 -7.43 0.76 7.74
CA SER A 55 -6.68 0.44 8.95
C SER A 55 -7.46 0.86 10.19
N LYS A 56 -7.45 0.02 11.20
CA LYS A 56 -7.94 0.39 12.55
C LYS A 56 -7.18 1.56 13.18
N TYR A 57 -6.05 1.96 12.57
CA TYR A 57 -5.21 3.08 12.99
C TYR A 57 -5.37 4.33 12.12
N LEU A 58 -6.34 4.38 11.20
CA LEU A 58 -6.55 5.53 10.32
C LEU A 58 -6.75 6.83 11.12
N ASP A 59 -7.70 6.84 12.06
CA ASP A 59 -7.97 8.02 12.90
C ASP A 59 -6.75 8.42 13.74
N LEU A 60 -6.02 7.43 14.28
CA LEU A 60 -4.79 7.69 15.04
C LEU A 60 -3.72 8.30 14.13
N TYR A 61 -3.57 7.79 12.91
CA TYR A 61 -2.63 8.31 11.93
C TYR A 61 -2.93 9.77 11.59
N GLU A 62 -4.16 10.09 11.24
CA GLU A 62 -4.60 11.45 10.92
C GLU A 62 -4.34 12.40 12.09
N LYS A 63 -4.70 11.98 13.30
CA LYS A 63 -4.55 12.80 14.51
C LYS A 63 -3.08 13.07 14.89
N THR A 64 -2.16 12.13 14.65
CA THR A 64 -0.82 12.19 15.27
C THR A 64 0.32 12.35 14.29
N ILE A 65 0.17 11.85 13.04
CA ILE A 65 1.26 11.73 12.07
C ILE A 65 0.99 12.48 10.77
N ASP A 66 -0.23 12.50 10.25
CA ASP A 66 -0.56 12.97 8.90
C ASP A 66 0.01 14.36 8.59
N GLU A 67 -0.24 15.34 9.43
CA GLU A 67 0.26 16.70 9.23
C GLU A 67 1.79 16.80 9.25
N LYS A 68 2.46 15.98 10.06
CA LYS A 68 3.92 15.92 10.08
C LYS A 68 4.48 15.31 8.80
N MET A 69 3.82 14.26 8.31
CA MET A 69 4.20 13.60 7.06
C MET A 69 3.96 14.50 5.86
N LYS A 70 2.82 15.19 5.79
CA LYS A 70 2.55 16.18 4.73
C LYS A 70 3.64 17.27 4.68
N LYS A 71 4.05 17.80 5.82
CA LYS A 71 5.15 18.78 5.90
C LYS A 71 6.48 18.20 5.42
N ALA A 72 6.82 16.97 5.84
CA ALA A 72 8.03 16.29 5.41
C ALA A 72 8.02 16.04 3.89
N ILE A 73 6.89 15.59 3.33
CA ILE A 73 6.73 15.36 1.89
C ILE A 73 6.85 16.68 1.11
N GLN A 74 6.25 17.75 1.58
CA GLN A 74 6.39 19.08 0.96
C GLN A 74 7.84 19.57 0.97
N PHE A 75 8.57 19.31 2.07
CA PHE A 75 9.99 19.65 2.17
C PHE A 75 10.85 18.89 1.14
N MET A 76 10.46 17.68 0.75
CA MET A 76 11.12 16.90 -0.33
C MET A 76 10.94 17.54 -1.72
N ASN A 77 10.06 18.54 -1.86
CA ASN A 77 9.77 19.25 -3.11
C ASN A 77 9.35 18.33 -4.28
N LEU A 78 8.68 17.24 -3.97
CA LEU A 78 8.09 16.33 -4.96
C LEU A 78 6.88 17.01 -5.61
N LYS A 79 6.74 16.86 -6.93
CA LYS A 79 5.68 17.56 -7.68
C LYS A 79 4.45 16.68 -7.90
N ASN A 80 4.64 15.54 -8.54
CA ASN A 80 3.56 14.63 -8.88
C ASN A 80 4.02 13.18 -8.70
N GLY A 81 3.17 12.35 -8.14
CA GLY A 81 3.49 10.95 -7.96
C GLY A 81 2.78 10.31 -6.78
N MET A 82 3.25 9.14 -6.41
CA MET A 82 2.77 8.36 -5.29
C MET A 82 3.91 8.08 -4.31
N LEU A 83 3.65 8.26 -3.04
CA LEU A 83 4.59 7.96 -1.98
C LEU A 83 3.93 7.00 -1.00
N PHE A 84 4.56 5.85 -0.75
CA PHE A 84 4.12 4.94 0.29
C PHE A 84 5.05 5.01 1.51
N ILE A 85 4.47 4.71 2.68
CA ILE A 85 5.17 4.73 3.95
C ILE A 85 4.79 3.47 4.72
N GLN A 86 5.78 2.68 5.12
CA GLN A 86 5.56 1.60 6.07
C GLN A 86 5.85 2.10 7.48
N SER A 87 4.97 1.78 8.40
CA SER A 87 5.08 2.22 9.79
C SER A 87 4.83 1.07 10.75
N ILE A 88 5.55 1.09 11.86
CA ILE A 88 5.30 0.26 13.03
C ILE A 88 4.31 0.97 13.93
N VAL A 89 3.36 0.23 14.47
CA VAL A 89 2.46 0.72 15.52
C VAL A 89 2.69 -0.07 16.80
N LYS A 90 2.99 0.63 17.88
CA LYS A 90 3.14 0.05 19.21
C LYS A 90 2.67 1.04 20.27
N ASN A 91 1.82 0.59 21.19
CA ASN A 91 1.28 1.42 22.30
C ASN A 91 0.67 2.75 21.78
N ASN A 92 -0.07 2.71 20.70
CA ASN A 92 -0.66 3.88 20.01
C ASN A 92 0.38 4.91 19.52
N VAL A 93 1.63 4.52 19.37
CA VAL A 93 2.68 5.33 18.73
C VAL A 93 2.93 4.77 17.34
N ILE A 94 2.82 5.62 16.32
CA ILE A 94 3.09 5.27 14.92
C ILE A 94 4.51 5.75 14.59
N MET A 95 5.33 4.83 14.11
CA MET A 95 6.75 5.05 13.79
C MET A 95 7.02 4.69 12.32
N PRO A 96 7.07 5.67 11.41
CA PRO A 96 7.50 5.44 10.03
C PRO A 96 8.94 4.90 9.97
N TYR A 97 9.19 3.88 9.14
CA TYR A 97 10.52 3.29 9.00
C TYR A 97 10.97 3.08 7.55
N ASP A 98 10.05 2.98 6.62
CA ASP A 98 10.38 2.83 5.19
C ASP A 98 9.50 3.74 4.35
N ILE A 99 10.14 4.53 3.49
CA ILE A 99 9.47 5.53 2.65
C ILE A 99 9.93 5.32 1.22
N GLY A 100 8.98 5.13 0.31
CA GLY A 100 9.26 4.95 -1.11
C GLY A 100 8.45 5.87 -2.00
N PHE A 101 9.12 6.66 -2.84
CA PHE A 101 8.47 7.47 -3.88
C PHE A 101 8.26 6.62 -5.13
N ARG A 102 7.29 5.74 -5.09
CA ARG A 102 6.89 4.80 -6.16
C ARG A 102 5.57 4.13 -5.79
N LEU A 103 5.02 3.36 -6.72
CA LEU A 103 3.97 2.39 -6.37
C LEU A 103 4.48 1.39 -5.34
N SER A 104 3.64 1.05 -4.40
CA SER A 104 3.88 -0.07 -3.47
C SER A 104 3.84 -1.40 -4.24
N GLY A 105 4.40 -2.45 -3.65
CA GLY A 105 4.29 -3.81 -4.20
C GLY A 105 2.91 -4.46 -3.99
N THR A 106 1.97 -3.71 -3.42
CA THR A 106 0.58 -4.16 -3.19
C THR A 106 -0.29 -3.90 -4.42
N GLN A 107 -1.48 -4.46 -4.44
CA GLN A 107 -2.49 -4.20 -5.47
C GLN A 107 -3.42 -3.02 -5.10
N GLU A 108 -2.97 -2.12 -4.29
CA GLU A 108 -3.72 -0.98 -3.77
C GLU A 108 -4.32 -0.10 -4.88
N HIS A 109 -3.64 0.00 -6.03
CA HIS A 109 -4.15 0.74 -7.18
C HIS A 109 -5.48 0.18 -7.71
N ASN A 110 -5.73 -1.13 -7.59
CA ASN A 110 -7.02 -1.74 -7.94
C ASN A 110 -8.09 -1.42 -6.88
N ILE A 111 -7.70 -1.39 -5.60
CA ILE A 111 -8.60 -1.02 -4.51
C ILE A 111 -9.04 0.45 -4.65
N LEU A 112 -8.08 1.36 -4.87
CA LEU A 112 -8.39 2.79 -5.05
C LEU A 112 -9.19 3.07 -6.33
N GLU A 113 -9.00 2.27 -7.39
CA GLU A 113 -9.82 2.37 -8.60
C GLU A 113 -11.27 2.01 -8.32
N GLU A 114 -11.51 0.88 -7.65
CA GLU A 114 -12.85 0.40 -7.32
C GLU A 114 -13.55 1.30 -6.30
N MET A 115 -12.85 1.67 -5.23
CA MET A 115 -13.44 2.36 -4.08
C MET A 115 -13.50 3.87 -4.25
N CYS A 116 -12.56 4.47 -5.01
CA CYS A 116 -12.41 5.91 -5.12
C CYS A 116 -12.51 6.44 -6.56
N GLY A 117 -12.56 5.56 -7.56
CA GLY A 117 -12.68 5.94 -8.97
C GLY A 117 -11.43 6.57 -9.59
N TYR A 118 -10.23 6.25 -9.07
CA TYR A 118 -8.96 6.61 -9.70
C TYR A 118 -7.90 5.51 -9.49
N ASN A 119 -7.06 5.31 -10.51
CA ASN A 119 -6.01 4.30 -10.47
C ASN A 119 -4.63 4.95 -10.43
N PRO A 120 -3.87 4.85 -9.32
CA PRO A 120 -2.54 5.45 -9.20
C PRO A 120 -1.53 4.96 -10.23
N LEU A 121 -1.59 3.69 -10.64
CA LEU A 121 -0.72 3.16 -11.70
C LEU A 121 -1.00 3.89 -13.02
N LYS A 122 -2.27 4.04 -13.38
CA LYS A 122 -2.68 4.77 -14.59
C LYS A 122 -2.24 6.23 -14.53
N LEU A 123 -2.41 6.90 -13.38
CA LEU A 123 -1.95 8.28 -13.18
C LEU A 123 -0.45 8.42 -13.44
N LEU A 124 0.37 7.47 -12.97
CA LEU A 124 1.82 7.50 -13.19
C LEU A 124 2.21 7.25 -14.64
N VAL A 125 1.53 6.31 -15.32
CA VAL A 125 1.74 6.05 -16.76
C VAL A 125 1.35 7.26 -17.60
N ASP A 126 0.17 7.83 -17.35
CA ASP A 126 -0.32 9.01 -18.07
C ASP A 126 0.63 10.20 -17.85
N TYR A 127 1.12 10.39 -16.62
CA TYR A 127 2.09 11.42 -16.30
C TYR A 127 3.41 11.24 -17.06
N ALA A 128 3.92 10.03 -17.10
CA ALA A 128 5.14 9.72 -17.85
C ALA A 128 5.00 9.97 -19.35
N LEU A 129 3.83 9.73 -19.93
CA LEU A 129 3.57 9.89 -21.36
C LEU A 129 3.20 11.32 -21.74
N THR A 130 2.51 12.06 -20.89
CA THR A 130 1.88 13.33 -21.25
C THR A 130 2.35 14.53 -20.43
N GLY A 131 3.06 14.30 -19.31
CA GLY A 131 3.40 15.33 -18.33
C GLY A 131 2.22 15.81 -17.49
N LYS A 132 1.03 15.18 -17.60
CA LYS A 132 -0.18 15.54 -16.83
C LYS A 132 -0.49 14.47 -15.81
N PHE A 133 -0.62 14.86 -14.54
CA PHE A 133 -0.91 13.95 -13.43
C PHE A 133 -2.35 14.12 -12.96
N GLY A 134 -3.25 13.34 -13.55
CA GLY A 134 -4.69 13.45 -13.31
C GLY A 134 -5.28 14.79 -13.75
N ASP A 135 -6.56 14.95 -13.53
CA ASP A 135 -7.32 16.17 -13.78
C ASP A 135 -7.65 16.95 -12.49
N GLU A 136 -8.43 18.00 -12.58
CA GLU A 136 -8.82 18.84 -11.44
C GLU A 136 -9.73 18.11 -10.43
N THR A 137 -10.41 17.05 -10.87
CA THR A 137 -11.32 16.26 -10.01
C THR A 137 -10.57 15.24 -9.16
N LEU A 138 -9.29 14.96 -9.46
CA LEU A 138 -8.53 13.95 -8.75
C LEU A 138 -8.49 14.17 -7.23
N LYS A 139 -8.29 15.43 -6.81
CA LYS A 139 -8.23 15.79 -5.38
C LYS A 139 -9.53 15.48 -4.62
N GLU A 140 -10.68 15.52 -5.31
CA GLU A 140 -11.99 15.23 -4.72
C GLU A 140 -12.24 13.72 -4.57
N LYS A 141 -11.57 12.92 -5.38
CA LYS A 141 -11.64 11.45 -5.33
C LYS A 141 -10.72 10.86 -4.29
N ILE A 142 -9.63 11.55 -3.92
CA ILE A 142 -8.69 11.05 -2.92
C ILE A 142 -9.34 11.15 -1.53
N ASN A 143 -9.75 10.02 -1.01
CA ASN A 143 -10.42 9.91 0.28
C ASN A 143 -9.93 8.66 1.03
N PRO A 144 -9.21 8.81 2.16
CA PRO A 144 -8.79 7.67 2.96
C PRO A 144 -9.94 6.97 3.69
N HIS A 145 -11.11 7.63 3.79
CA HIS A 145 -12.35 7.13 4.38
C HIS A 145 -13.38 6.76 3.31
N PHE A 146 -12.97 6.10 2.23
CA PHE A 146 -13.92 5.61 1.20
C PHE A 146 -14.95 4.65 1.80
N ASP A 147 -16.13 4.55 1.22
CA ASP A 147 -17.20 3.72 1.73
C ASP A 147 -16.86 2.22 1.60
N GLY A 148 -17.20 1.44 2.64
CA GLY A 148 -16.97 0.00 2.67
C GLY A 148 -15.60 -0.39 3.21
N ALA A 149 -15.25 -1.66 3.01
CA ALA A 149 -13.98 -2.25 3.41
C ALA A 149 -13.38 -3.06 2.27
N ALA A 150 -12.06 -3.10 2.19
CA ALA A 150 -11.35 -3.87 1.18
C ALA A 150 -10.20 -4.67 1.79
N ALA A 151 -9.84 -5.78 1.16
CA ALA A 151 -8.68 -6.56 1.58
C ALA A 151 -7.95 -7.12 0.36
N GLN A 152 -6.63 -7.13 0.44
CA GLN A 152 -5.77 -7.94 -0.40
C GLN A 152 -5.28 -9.14 0.40
N ILE A 153 -5.42 -10.34 -0.13
CA ILE A 153 -4.95 -11.58 0.50
C ILE A 153 -3.92 -12.23 -0.41
N THR A 154 -2.79 -12.62 0.16
CA THR A 154 -1.72 -13.33 -0.55
C THR A 154 -1.68 -14.78 -0.08
N PHE A 155 -1.96 -15.70 -0.97
CA PHE A 155 -1.83 -17.13 -0.71
C PHE A 155 -0.38 -17.57 -0.92
N LEU A 156 0.25 -18.03 0.15
CA LEU A 156 1.60 -18.58 0.11
C LEU A 156 1.54 -20.07 -0.12
N VAL A 157 2.23 -20.53 -1.14
CA VAL A 157 2.39 -21.96 -1.44
C VAL A 157 3.72 -22.47 -0.90
N LYS A 158 3.79 -23.77 -0.60
CA LYS A 158 5.05 -24.43 -0.25
C LYS A 158 5.98 -24.45 -1.47
N PRO A 159 7.31 -24.45 -1.28
CA PRO A 159 8.24 -24.65 -2.38
C PRO A 159 7.98 -25.98 -3.10
N ALA A 160 7.45 -25.89 -4.30
CA ALA A 160 7.11 -27.03 -5.17
C ALA A 160 6.76 -26.50 -6.57
N THR A 161 6.72 -27.36 -7.56
CA THR A 161 6.21 -27.03 -8.88
C THR A 161 4.69 -26.94 -8.85
N ILE A 162 4.12 -25.86 -9.36
CA ILE A 162 2.67 -25.69 -9.45
C ILE A 162 2.15 -26.56 -10.58
N SER A 163 1.38 -27.58 -10.27
CA SER A 163 0.81 -28.49 -11.28
C SER A 163 -0.41 -27.87 -11.98
N LYS A 164 -1.26 -27.17 -11.25
CA LYS A 164 -2.49 -26.60 -11.79
C LYS A 164 -3.08 -25.52 -10.88
N PHE A 165 -3.76 -24.54 -11.48
CA PHE A 165 -4.68 -23.62 -10.81
C PHE A 165 -6.13 -24.03 -11.09
N GLU A 166 -6.91 -24.26 -10.04
CA GLU A 166 -8.33 -24.59 -10.15
C GLU A 166 -9.18 -23.60 -9.34
N GLY A 167 -10.40 -23.34 -9.77
CA GLY A 167 -11.35 -22.49 -9.06
C GLY A 167 -11.14 -20.98 -9.22
N ILE A 168 -10.18 -20.53 -10.03
CA ILE A 168 -9.92 -19.09 -10.21
C ILE A 168 -11.11 -18.38 -10.86
N GLU A 169 -11.67 -18.97 -11.92
CA GLU A 169 -12.79 -18.37 -12.64
C GLU A 169 -14.06 -18.26 -11.77
N GLU A 170 -14.27 -19.20 -10.85
CA GLU A 170 -15.35 -19.16 -9.88
C GLU A 170 -15.15 -18.02 -8.87
N VAL A 171 -13.93 -17.85 -8.39
CA VAL A 171 -13.58 -16.75 -7.47
C VAL A 171 -13.70 -15.39 -8.15
N GLU A 172 -13.25 -15.25 -9.40
CA GLU A 172 -13.36 -13.99 -10.16
C GLU A 172 -14.82 -13.56 -10.43
N LYS A 173 -15.75 -14.51 -10.44
CA LYS A 173 -17.20 -14.22 -10.61
C LYS A 173 -17.90 -13.79 -9.32
N MET A 174 -17.23 -13.87 -8.17
CA MET A 174 -17.82 -13.45 -6.89
C MET A 174 -17.93 -11.92 -6.85
N PRO A 175 -19.12 -11.36 -6.51
CA PRO A 175 -19.34 -9.90 -6.57
C PRO A 175 -18.39 -9.06 -5.71
N GLN A 176 -17.85 -9.66 -4.64
CA GLN A 176 -16.92 -9.00 -3.73
C GLN A 176 -15.45 -9.08 -4.19
N VAL A 177 -15.15 -9.79 -5.28
CA VAL A 177 -13.78 -9.96 -5.78
C VAL A 177 -13.49 -8.94 -6.84
N ILE A 178 -12.61 -8.00 -6.53
CA ILE A 178 -12.16 -6.97 -7.48
C ILE A 178 -11.25 -7.61 -8.54
N ARG A 179 -10.31 -8.48 -8.12
CA ARG A 179 -9.33 -9.07 -9.02
C ARG A 179 -8.62 -10.28 -8.41
N VAL A 180 -8.30 -11.26 -9.25
CA VAL A 180 -7.36 -12.34 -8.92
C VAL A 180 -6.07 -12.15 -9.72
N ILE A 181 -4.92 -12.26 -9.05
CA ILE A 181 -3.60 -12.09 -9.69
C ILE A 181 -2.75 -13.33 -9.45
N LYS A 182 -2.32 -13.93 -10.54
CA LYS A 182 -1.38 -15.05 -10.53
C LYS A 182 0.05 -14.51 -10.62
N ASN A 183 0.79 -14.57 -9.51
CA ASN A 183 2.21 -14.17 -9.49
C ASN A 183 3.15 -15.26 -10.01
N LYS A 184 2.61 -16.45 -10.27
CA LYS A 184 3.31 -17.63 -10.77
C LYS A 184 2.48 -18.32 -11.85
N GLN A 185 3.13 -19.13 -12.66
CA GLN A 185 2.48 -19.93 -13.70
C GLN A 185 2.53 -21.42 -13.34
N GLU A 186 1.68 -22.21 -14.01
CA GLU A 186 1.78 -23.68 -13.95
C GLU A 186 3.14 -24.13 -14.53
N GLY A 187 3.78 -25.06 -13.86
CA GLY A 187 5.13 -25.52 -14.20
C GLY A 187 6.28 -24.78 -13.50
N GLU A 188 5.99 -23.66 -12.79
CA GLU A 188 7.00 -22.96 -12.01
C GLU A 188 7.15 -23.51 -10.59
#